data_6e0bc97b8b4f199a764906bbf61d5b58
#
_entry.id   6e0bc97b8b4f199a764906bbf61d5b58
#
_cell.length_a   1.000
_cell.length_b   1.000
_cell.length_c   1.000
_cell.angle_alpha   90.00
_cell.angle_beta   90.00
_cell.angle_gamma   90.00
#
_symmetry.space_group_name_H-M   'P 1'
#
loop_
_entity.id
_entity.type
_entity.pdbx_description
1 polymer ?
#
loop_
_entity_poly.entity_id
_entity_poly.type
_entity_poly.pdbx_seq_one_letter_code
_entity_poly.pdbx_strand_id
1 'polypeptide(L)'
;MTRDTRQRRAIRSVFAEADGPLGPQEVLDRAQQDVPGIGLATVYRTIKLMLEDQELSAVELPGEPARYEPAERGRSHHHYFKCDICGRVYEIQGCVSDPTSIAPDGFQVTRHEIVLYGTCANCA
;
A
#
# COMPACT_ATOMS: atom_id res chain seq x y z
N MET A 1 12.16 24.58 1.61
CA MET A 1 12.88 23.49 0.90
C MET A 1 12.95 22.24 1.75
N THR A 2 12.51 21.13 1.21
CA THR A 2 12.50 19.87 1.94
C THR A 2 13.89 19.23 1.92
N ARG A 3 14.44 18.97 3.09
CA ARG A 3 15.74 18.35 3.22
C ARG A 3 15.60 16.84 3.17
N ASP A 4 16.38 16.19 2.30
CA ASP A 4 16.40 14.73 2.24
C ASP A 4 17.36 14.19 3.29
N THR A 5 16.81 13.71 4.39
CA THR A 5 17.57 13.16 5.50
C THR A 5 17.76 11.66 5.36
N ARG A 6 18.69 11.10 6.16
CA ARG A 6 18.87 9.65 6.24
C ARG A 6 17.57 8.96 6.61
N GLN A 7 16.77 9.54 7.51
CA GLN A 7 15.49 8.99 7.93
C GLN A 7 14.48 8.94 6.78
N ARG A 8 14.41 10.02 5.98
CA ARG A 8 13.51 10.06 4.81
C ARG A 8 13.93 9.06 3.75
N ARG A 9 15.24 8.93 3.52
CA ARG A 9 15.73 7.94 2.55
C ARG A 9 15.37 6.51 2.98
N ALA A 10 15.50 6.21 4.28
CA ALA A 10 15.12 4.92 4.80
C ALA A 10 13.63 4.64 4.57
N ILE A 11 12.77 5.62 4.82
CA ILE A 11 11.33 5.48 4.61
C ILE A 11 11.01 5.26 3.12
N ARG A 12 11.64 6.03 2.22
CA ARG A 12 11.45 5.84 0.78
C ARG A 12 11.85 4.44 0.34
N SER A 13 12.97 3.92 0.86
CA SER A 13 13.42 2.56 0.54
C SER A 13 12.43 1.52 0.99
N VAL A 14 11.83 1.69 2.17
CA VAL A 14 10.83 0.77 2.69
C VAL A 14 9.66 0.65 1.72
N PHE A 15 9.14 1.77 1.22
CA PHE A 15 8.05 1.75 0.25
C PHE A 15 8.46 1.14 -1.09
N ALA A 16 9.66 1.48 -1.57
CA ALA A 16 10.14 0.99 -2.86
C ALA A 16 10.32 -0.54 -2.88
N GLU A 17 10.73 -1.12 -1.76
CA GLU A 17 11.00 -2.55 -1.65
C GLU A 17 9.77 -3.37 -1.25
N ALA A 18 8.68 -2.72 -0.83
CA ALA A 18 7.50 -3.43 -0.36
C ALA A 18 6.75 -4.10 -1.51
N ASP A 19 6.17 -5.25 -1.22
CA ASP A 19 5.34 -6.01 -2.17
C ASP A 19 3.84 -5.73 -2.01
N GLY A 20 3.51 -4.63 -1.36
CA GLY A 20 2.14 -4.16 -1.19
C GLY A 20 2.11 -2.85 -0.43
N PRO A 21 0.92 -2.27 -0.25
CA PRO A 21 0.77 -1.02 0.49
C PRO A 21 1.04 -1.21 1.98
N LEU A 22 1.61 -0.19 2.61
CA LEU A 22 2.02 -0.24 4.02
C LEU A 22 1.32 0.84 4.84
N GLY A 23 0.93 0.49 6.06
CA GLY A 23 0.50 1.45 7.06
C GLY A 23 1.69 2.07 7.79
N PRO A 24 1.50 3.18 8.52
CA PRO A 24 2.61 3.87 9.19
C PRO A 24 3.40 3.03 10.17
N GLN A 25 2.73 2.14 10.92
CA GLN A 25 3.42 1.28 11.88
C GLN A 25 4.32 0.26 11.19
N GLU A 26 3.86 -0.31 10.07
CA GLU A 26 4.68 -1.22 9.28
C GLU A 26 5.91 -0.51 8.72
N VAL A 27 5.74 0.74 8.27
CA VAL A 27 6.85 1.56 7.78
C VAL A 27 7.86 1.79 8.90
N LEU A 28 7.38 2.16 10.09
CA LEU A 28 8.25 2.38 11.25
C LEU A 28 9.07 1.13 11.58
N ASP A 29 8.41 0.00 11.68
CA ASP A 29 9.06 -1.26 12.06
C ASP A 29 10.17 -1.62 11.08
N ARG A 30 9.93 -1.43 9.79
CA ARG A 30 10.92 -1.73 8.75
C ARG A 30 12.03 -0.70 8.70
N ALA A 31 11.70 0.59 8.81
CA ALA A 31 12.70 1.66 8.76
C ALA A 31 13.65 1.62 9.96
N GLN A 32 13.18 1.16 11.11
CA GLN A 32 14.02 1.04 12.30
C GLN A 32 15.14 0.02 12.16
N GLN A 33 15.02 -0.91 11.22
CA GLN A 33 16.10 -1.85 10.93
C GLN A 33 17.34 -1.13 10.38
N ASP A 34 17.14 -0.06 9.61
CA ASP A 34 18.23 0.74 9.04
C ASP A 34 18.57 1.95 9.91
N VAL A 35 17.58 2.57 10.54
CA VAL A 35 17.73 3.77 11.36
C VAL A 35 16.99 3.55 12.68
N PRO A 36 17.62 2.92 13.67
CA PRO A 36 16.94 2.53 14.91
C PRO A 36 16.30 3.68 15.69
N GLY A 37 16.83 4.89 15.54
CA GLY A 37 16.32 6.07 16.26
C GLY A 37 15.10 6.74 15.64
N ILE A 38 14.60 6.22 14.52
CA ILE A 38 13.46 6.83 13.84
C ILE A 38 12.18 6.66 14.69
N GLY A 39 11.35 7.70 14.73
CA GLY A 39 10.10 7.66 15.50
C GLY A 39 8.87 7.74 14.62
N LEU A 40 7.71 7.39 15.20
CA LEU A 40 6.44 7.37 14.48
C LEU A 40 6.05 8.74 13.94
N ALA A 41 6.32 9.81 14.69
CA ALA A 41 6.03 11.17 14.23
C ALA A 41 6.78 11.52 12.95
N THR A 42 8.05 11.08 12.85
CA THR A 42 8.84 11.29 11.63
C THR A 42 8.25 10.51 10.45
N VAL A 43 7.78 9.29 10.69
CA VAL A 43 7.12 8.49 9.66
C VAL A 43 5.88 9.22 9.13
N TYR A 44 5.02 9.72 10.02
CA TYR A 44 3.80 10.45 9.61
C TYR A 44 4.14 11.71 8.81
N ARG A 45 5.12 12.49 9.28
CA ARG A 45 5.53 13.72 8.57
C ARG A 45 6.08 13.41 7.19
N THR A 46 6.89 12.36 7.08
CA THR A 46 7.48 11.96 5.79
C THR A 46 6.41 11.46 4.83
N ILE A 47 5.47 10.63 5.30
CA ILE A 47 4.36 10.17 4.48
C ILE A 47 3.55 11.37 3.95
N LYS A 48 3.26 12.35 4.83
CA LYS A 48 2.52 13.53 4.43
C LYS A 48 3.25 14.30 3.32
N LEU A 49 4.55 14.50 3.46
CA LEU A 49 5.36 15.17 2.44
C LEU A 49 5.37 14.39 1.13
N MET A 50 5.49 13.08 1.20
CA MET A 50 5.50 12.24 0.00
C MET A 50 4.14 12.23 -0.69
N LEU A 51 3.04 12.32 0.05
CA LEU A 51 1.71 12.47 -0.54
C LEU A 51 1.57 13.82 -1.25
N GLU A 52 2.03 14.90 -0.61
CA GLU A 52 2.00 16.25 -1.19
C GLU A 52 2.84 16.33 -2.46
N ASP A 53 3.97 15.65 -2.49
CA ASP A 53 4.87 15.61 -3.65
C ASP A 53 4.46 14.57 -4.69
N GLN A 54 3.35 13.90 -4.48
CA GLN A 54 2.81 12.88 -5.39
C GLN A 54 3.74 11.66 -5.57
N GLU A 55 4.55 11.38 -4.55
CA GLU A 55 5.41 10.17 -4.52
C GLU A 55 4.65 8.95 -4.00
N LEU A 56 3.61 9.16 -3.19
CA LEU A 56 2.78 8.10 -2.62
C LEU A 56 1.32 8.31 -2.99
N SER A 57 0.59 7.21 -3.05
CA SER A 57 -0.87 7.18 -3.13
C SER A 57 -1.43 6.46 -1.93
N ALA A 58 -2.59 6.89 -1.45
CA ALA A 58 -3.31 6.19 -0.40
C ALA A 58 -4.10 5.03 -0.98
N VAL A 59 -4.10 3.92 -0.27
CA VAL A 59 -4.90 2.73 -0.59
C VAL A 59 -5.87 2.51 0.56
N GLU A 60 -7.16 2.52 0.25
CA GLU A 60 -8.20 2.30 1.25
C GLU A 60 -8.80 0.91 1.09
N LEU A 61 -8.70 0.11 2.13
CA LEU A 61 -9.34 -1.19 2.20
C LEU A 61 -10.55 -1.11 3.11
N PRO A 62 -11.62 -1.86 2.84
CA PRO A 62 -12.85 -1.78 3.64
C PRO A 62 -12.59 -1.98 5.12
N GLY A 63 -13.06 -1.02 5.94
CA GLY A 63 -13.00 -1.11 7.39
C GLY A 63 -11.63 -0.90 8.02
N GLU A 64 -10.64 -0.42 7.28
CA GLU A 64 -9.29 -0.25 7.77
C GLU A 64 -8.75 1.16 7.55
N PRO A 65 -7.79 1.59 8.39
CA PRO A 65 -7.05 2.82 8.13
C PRO A 65 -6.32 2.76 6.79
N ALA A 66 -6.07 3.92 6.20
CA ALA A 66 -5.38 4.01 4.93
C ALA A 66 -3.98 3.41 5.01
N ARG A 67 -3.57 2.77 3.92
CA ARG A 67 -2.22 2.33 3.67
C ARG A 67 -1.67 3.12 2.49
N TYR A 68 -0.38 3.02 2.26
CA TYR A 68 0.28 3.86 1.25
C TYR A 68 1.18 3.01 0.37
N GLU A 69 1.29 3.40 -0.90
CA GLU A 69 2.15 2.75 -1.87
C GLU A 69 2.77 3.78 -2.80
N PRO A 70 3.87 3.46 -3.50
CA PRO A 70 4.40 4.38 -4.50
C PRO A 70 3.33 4.76 -5.51
N ALA A 71 3.24 6.07 -5.83
CA ALA A 71 2.19 6.59 -6.69
C ALA A 71 2.18 5.94 -8.08
N GLU A 72 3.35 5.59 -8.61
CA GLU A 72 3.44 4.93 -9.90
C GLU A 72 2.75 3.56 -9.93
N ARG A 73 2.76 2.82 -8.80
CA ARG A 73 2.03 1.55 -8.67
C ARG A 73 0.53 1.79 -8.67
N GLY A 74 0.07 2.87 -8.07
CA GLY A 74 -1.34 3.21 -8.02
C GLY A 74 -1.94 3.56 -9.38
N ARG A 75 -1.11 3.86 -10.36
CA ARG A 75 -1.57 4.15 -11.73
C ARG A 75 -1.84 2.89 -12.55
N SER A 76 -1.32 1.74 -12.11
CA SER A 76 -1.53 0.46 -12.77
C SER A 76 -2.81 -0.19 -12.27
N HIS A 77 -3.50 -0.95 -13.12
CA HIS A 77 -4.64 -1.74 -12.70
C HIS A 77 -4.15 -2.96 -11.95
N HIS A 78 -4.37 -2.98 -10.65
CA HIS A 78 -4.03 -4.13 -9.81
C HIS A 78 -4.98 -4.22 -8.63
N HIS A 79 -4.93 -5.34 -7.93
CA HIS A 79 -5.78 -5.63 -6.80
C HIS A 79 -4.93 -6.05 -5.61
N TYR A 80 -5.57 -6.38 -4.49
CA TYR A 80 -4.86 -6.64 -3.25
C TYR A 80 -5.31 -7.94 -2.60
N PHE A 81 -4.39 -8.55 -1.85
CA PHE A 81 -4.68 -9.68 -0.98
C PHE A 81 -4.32 -9.29 0.44
N LYS A 82 -5.24 -9.47 1.39
CA LYS A 82 -4.97 -9.24 2.80
C LYS A 82 -4.91 -10.55 3.54
N CYS A 83 -3.80 -10.77 4.28
CA CYS A 83 -3.67 -11.93 5.14
C CYS A 83 -4.39 -11.70 6.46
N ASP A 84 -5.32 -12.60 6.81
CA ASP A 84 -6.06 -12.52 8.07
C ASP A 84 -5.20 -12.86 9.28
N ILE A 85 -4.06 -13.53 9.07
CA ILE A 85 -3.18 -13.96 10.15
C ILE A 85 -2.18 -12.86 10.53
N CYS A 86 -1.37 -12.40 9.59
CA CYS A 86 -0.33 -11.41 9.86
C CYS A 86 -0.75 -9.97 9.57
N GLY A 87 -1.90 -9.76 8.93
CA GLY A 87 -2.42 -8.43 8.61
C GLY A 87 -1.74 -7.72 7.45
N ARG A 88 -0.76 -8.34 6.80
CA ARG A 88 -0.07 -7.72 5.67
C ARG A 88 -0.96 -7.71 4.43
N VAL A 89 -0.76 -6.70 3.60
CA VAL A 89 -1.45 -6.55 2.33
C VAL A 89 -0.44 -6.67 1.21
N TYR A 90 -0.78 -7.50 0.23
CA TYR A 90 0.07 -7.77 -0.93
C TYR A 90 -0.61 -7.28 -2.19
N GLU A 91 0.19 -6.80 -3.13
CA GLU A 91 -0.31 -6.43 -4.45
C GLU A 91 -0.52 -7.69 -5.30
N ILE A 92 -1.67 -7.77 -5.95
CA ILE A 92 -1.96 -8.85 -6.90
C ILE A 92 -1.78 -8.29 -8.31
N GLN A 93 -0.88 -8.91 -9.08
CA GLN A 93 -0.73 -8.59 -10.49
C GLN A 93 -1.80 -9.33 -11.28
N GLY A 94 -2.63 -8.59 -11.98
CA GLY A 94 -3.70 -9.17 -12.79
C GLY A 94 -5.09 -9.00 -12.19
N CYS A 95 -6.06 -9.56 -12.86
CA CYS A 95 -7.47 -9.36 -12.56
C CYS A 95 -8.28 -10.58 -12.98
N VAL A 96 -9.53 -10.67 -12.53
CA VAL A 96 -10.48 -11.65 -13.08
C VAL A 96 -10.71 -11.33 -14.56
N SER A 97 -10.92 -12.36 -15.36
CA SER A 97 -10.94 -12.24 -16.82
C SER A 97 -12.03 -11.30 -17.36
N ASP A 98 -13.20 -11.27 -16.73
CA ASP A 98 -14.30 -10.41 -17.17
C ASP A 98 -15.22 -10.03 -16.02
N PRO A 99 -14.87 -9.00 -15.24
CA PRO A 99 -15.73 -8.57 -14.13
C PRO A 99 -17.07 -8.01 -14.58
N THR A 100 -17.21 -7.61 -15.85
CA THR A 100 -18.48 -7.10 -16.38
C THR A 100 -19.49 -8.21 -16.61
N SER A 101 -19.06 -9.48 -16.70
CA SER A 101 -19.94 -10.62 -16.96
C SER A 101 -20.97 -10.87 -15.85
N ILE A 102 -20.71 -10.36 -14.63
CA ILE A 102 -21.62 -10.52 -13.50
C ILE A 102 -22.56 -9.32 -13.31
N ALA A 103 -22.42 -8.30 -14.14
CA ALA A 103 -23.31 -7.15 -14.08
C ALA A 103 -24.69 -7.52 -14.64
N PRO A 104 -25.78 -6.95 -14.10
CA PRO A 104 -27.10 -7.16 -14.67
C PRO A 104 -27.18 -6.66 -16.10
N ASP A 105 -28.12 -7.22 -16.88
CA ASP A 105 -28.32 -6.82 -18.27
C ASP A 105 -28.61 -5.32 -18.40
N GLY A 106 -27.92 -4.68 -19.32
CA GLY A 106 -28.10 -3.25 -19.59
C GLY A 106 -27.31 -2.35 -18.68
N PHE A 107 -26.61 -2.89 -17.68
CA PHE A 107 -25.78 -2.09 -16.79
C PHE A 107 -24.40 -1.87 -17.40
N GLN A 108 -23.83 -0.72 -17.14
CA GLN A 108 -22.47 -0.38 -17.61
C GLN A 108 -21.54 -0.32 -16.39
N VAL A 109 -20.49 -1.15 -16.41
CA VAL A 109 -19.48 -1.16 -15.33
C VAL A 109 -18.42 -0.12 -15.67
N THR A 110 -18.18 0.83 -14.76
CA THR A 110 -17.18 1.87 -14.95
C THR A 110 -15.86 1.55 -14.26
N ARG A 111 -15.90 0.77 -13.19
CA ARG A 111 -14.69 0.35 -12.45
C ARG A 111 -15.02 -0.84 -11.57
N HIS A 112 -13.98 -1.49 -11.08
CA HIS A 112 -14.12 -2.55 -10.09
C HIS A 112 -12.92 -2.56 -9.16
N GLU A 113 -13.12 -3.07 -7.96
CA GLU A 113 -12.09 -3.22 -6.95
C GLU A 113 -12.19 -4.64 -6.40
N ILE A 114 -11.04 -5.30 -6.22
CA ILE A 114 -11.00 -6.67 -5.70
C ILE A 114 -9.99 -6.72 -4.57
N VAL A 115 -10.43 -7.23 -3.42
CA VAL A 115 -9.56 -7.56 -2.31
C VAL A 115 -9.84 -9.00 -1.93
N LEU A 116 -8.81 -9.83 -1.97
CA LEU A 116 -8.89 -11.22 -1.52
C LEU A 116 -8.45 -11.30 -0.06
N TYR A 117 -9.10 -12.12 0.70
CA TYR A 117 -8.81 -12.33 2.11
C TYR A 117 -8.48 -13.81 2.34
N GLY A 118 -7.50 -14.07 3.19
CA GLY A 118 -7.14 -15.44 3.50
C GLY A 118 -5.81 -15.52 4.23
N THR A 119 -5.03 -16.54 3.93
CA THR A 119 -3.74 -16.78 4.59
C THR A 119 -2.62 -16.64 3.56
N CYS A 120 -1.64 -15.77 3.82
CA CYS A 120 -0.53 -15.59 2.91
C CYS A 120 0.42 -16.80 2.94
N ALA A 121 1.32 -16.87 1.94
CA ALA A 121 2.24 -18.00 1.82
C ALA A 121 3.14 -18.18 3.06
N ASN A 122 3.49 -17.08 3.72
CA ASN A 122 4.34 -17.14 4.92
C ASN A 122 3.60 -17.64 6.16
N CYS A 123 2.27 -17.51 6.18
CA CYS A 123 1.42 -17.94 7.29
C CYS A 123 0.75 -19.30 7.05
N ALA A 124 0.76 -19.74 5.81
CA ALA A 124 0.13 -20.99 5.45
C ALA A 124 0.93 -22.21 5.92
#